data_1594a5dacbb688096fdd1addf9a5186b
#
_entry.id   1594a5dacbb688096fdd1addf9a5186b
#
_cell.length_a   1.000
_cell.length_b   1.000
_cell.length_c   1.000
_cell.angle_alpha   90.00
_cell.angle_beta   90.00
_cell.angle_gamma   90.00
#
_symmetry.space_group_name_H-M   'P 1'
#
loop_
_entity.id
_entity.type
_entity.pdbx_description
1 polymer ?
#
loop_
_entity_poly.entity_id
_entity_poly.type
_entity_poly.pdbx_seq_one_letter_code
_entity_poly.pdbx_strand_id
1 'polypeptide(L)'
;MLNYAKMAYMSVFFCNFAFMKPRIIIDANIPYIRGAFDNVADVEYLVAKDITHDIAMTADALIVRTRTRCNAELLKGTRVKMVATATIGIDHIDTDYCDTHNIAWTNAHGCNAESVAQWVGSALSVWADKQGCSLIGKTIGIVGHGHVGTRVEL
;
A
#
# COMPACT_ATOMS: atom_id res chain seq x y z
N MET A 1 -2.48 -13.82 7.04
CA MET A 1 -1.28 -14.50 6.51
C MET A 1 -0.75 -13.67 5.36
N LEU A 2 0.39 -13.02 5.55
CA LEU A 2 1.08 -12.33 4.46
C LEU A 2 1.42 -13.39 3.41
N ASN A 3 0.99 -13.16 2.18
CA ASN A 3 1.11 -14.17 1.14
C ASN A 3 2.60 -14.38 0.82
N TYR A 4 3.22 -15.42 1.35
CA TYR A 4 4.62 -15.79 1.18
C TYR A 4 5.06 -15.79 -0.29
N ALA A 5 4.14 -16.07 -1.21
CA ALA A 5 4.39 -15.98 -2.65
C ALA A 5 4.70 -14.54 -3.11
N LYS A 6 4.01 -13.52 -2.57
CA LYS A 6 4.29 -12.10 -2.92
C LYS A 6 5.59 -11.60 -2.28
N MET A 7 5.96 -12.08 -1.09
CA MET A 7 7.28 -11.79 -0.49
C MET A 7 8.41 -12.48 -1.27
N ALA A 8 8.20 -13.71 -1.74
CA ALA A 8 9.16 -14.39 -2.59
C ALA A 8 9.35 -13.68 -3.93
N TYR A 9 8.28 -13.14 -4.53
CA TYR A 9 8.40 -12.31 -5.74
C TYR A 9 9.21 -11.03 -5.49
N MET A 10 9.04 -10.37 -4.35
CA MET A 10 9.86 -9.20 -3.99
C MET A 10 11.34 -9.58 -3.83
N SER A 11 11.64 -10.70 -3.17
CA SER A 11 13.04 -11.15 -3.01
C SER A 11 13.66 -11.58 -4.35
N VAL A 12 12.92 -12.24 -5.24
CA VAL A 12 13.36 -12.61 -6.58
C VAL A 12 13.54 -11.37 -7.47
N PHE A 13 12.67 -10.36 -7.33
CA PHE A 13 12.82 -9.08 -8.03
C PHE A 13 14.16 -8.42 -7.68
N PHE A 14 14.53 -8.35 -6.41
CA PHE A 14 15.81 -7.79 -5.97
C PHE A 14 17.02 -8.69 -6.31
N CYS A 15 16.88 -10.02 -6.33
CA CYS A 15 17.96 -10.93 -6.67
C CYS A 15 18.36 -10.88 -8.16
N ASN A 16 17.44 -10.57 -9.08
CA ASN A 16 17.75 -10.49 -10.51
C ASN A 16 18.48 -9.19 -10.91
N PHE A 17 18.64 -8.22 -10.00
CA PHE A 17 19.38 -6.98 -10.21
C PHE A 17 20.83 -7.02 -9.64
N ALA A 18 21.49 -8.15 -9.71
CA ALA A 18 22.81 -8.36 -9.11
C ALA A 18 23.93 -7.41 -9.61
N PHE A 19 23.67 -6.56 -10.63
CA PHE A 19 24.68 -5.66 -11.21
C PHE A 19 24.28 -4.18 -11.37
N MET A 20 22.99 -3.84 -11.30
CA MET A 20 22.53 -2.44 -11.37
C MET A 20 21.38 -2.20 -10.39
N LYS A 21 21.43 -1.10 -9.61
CA LYS A 21 20.33 -0.70 -8.73
C LYS A 21 19.06 -0.44 -9.56
N PRO A 22 17.90 -1.03 -9.21
CA PRO A 22 16.65 -0.72 -9.89
C PRO A 22 16.27 0.74 -9.66
N ARG A 23 15.72 1.38 -10.68
CA ARG A 23 15.15 2.74 -10.54
C ARG A 23 13.72 2.66 -10.03
N ILE A 24 13.47 3.29 -8.89
CA ILE A 24 12.16 3.32 -8.27
C ILE A 24 11.64 4.76 -8.21
N ILE A 25 10.44 4.97 -8.75
CA ILE A 25 9.72 6.23 -8.60
C ILE A 25 8.74 6.11 -7.44
N ILE A 26 8.81 7.04 -6.50
CA ILE A 26 8.04 7.01 -5.25
C ILE A 26 7.21 8.28 -5.10
N ASP A 27 5.92 8.14 -4.75
CA ASP A 27 5.09 9.29 -4.37
C ASP A 27 5.67 9.94 -3.11
N ALA A 28 6.15 11.19 -3.27
CA ALA A 28 6.78 11.98 -2.23
C ALA A 28 5.88 12.26 -1.01
N ASN A 29 4.57 12.09 -1.16
CA ASN A 29 3.59 12.31 -0.09
C ASN A 29 3.34 11.06 0.78
N ILE A 30 4.08 9.96 0.57
CA ILE A 30 4.03 8.80 1.46
C ILE A 30 4.79 9.17 2.74
N PRO A 31 4.15 9.12 3.91
CA PRO A 31 4.83 9.45 5.18
C PRO A 31 6.02 8.52 5.43
N TYR A 32 7.12 9.08 5.93
CA TYR A 32 8.32 8.36 6.36
C TYR A 32 9.02 7.49 5.31
N ILE A 33 8.68 7.64 4.02
CA ILE A 33 9.23 6.80 2.95
C ILE A 33 10.65 7.17 2.55
N ARG A 34 11.06 8.44 2.81
CA ARG A 34 12.38 8.93 2.40
C ARG A 34 13.49 8.14 3.07
N GLY A 35 14.46 7.70 2.29
CA GLY A 35 15.58 6.89 2.76
C GLY A 35 15.32 5.38 2.84
N ALA A 36 14.08 4.93 2.77
CA ALA A 36 13.74 3.51 2.96
C ALA A 36 14.36 2.58 1.92
N PHE A 37 14.63 3.07 0.71
CA PHE A 37 15.13 2.27 -0.42
C PHE A 37 16.50 2.75 -0.95
N ASP A 38 17.10 3.81 -0.42
CA ASP A 38 18.30 4.45 -0.96
C ASP A 38 19.51 3.51 -1.01
N ASN A 39 19.56 2.52 -0.11
CA ASN A 39 20.64 1.53 -0.10
C ASN A 39 20.52 0.47 -1.20
N VAL A 40 19.30 0.21 -1.70
CA VAL A 40 19.00 -0.91 -2.60
C VAL A 40 18.55 -0.47 -3.99
N ALA A 41 18.20 0.80 -4.18
CA ALA A 41 17.65 1.32 -5.41
C ALA A 41 18.16 2.73 -5.72
N ASP A 42 18.04 3.14 -7.00
CA ASP A 42 18.08 4.53 -7.42
C ASP A 42 16.66 5.10 -7.30
N VAL A 43 16.48 6.03 -6.37
CA VAL A 43 15.15 6.49 -5.94
C VAL A 43 14.90 7.92 -6.36
N GLU A 44 13.76 8.15 -7.01
CA GLU A 44 13.25 9.48 -7.30
C GLU A 44 11.89 9.69 -6.63
N TYR A 45 11.78 10.80 -5.90
CA TYR A 45 10.56 11.18 -5.17
C TYR A 45 9.80 12.26 -5.94
N LEU A 46 8.60 11.92 -6.45
CA LEU A 46 7.75 12.81 -7.23
C LEU A 46 6.36 12.95 -6.58
N VAL A 47 5.70 14.06 -6.79
CA VAL A 47 4.28 14.17 -6.43
C VAL A 47 3.43 13.45 -7.49
N ALA A 48 2.28 12.92 -7.09
CA ALA A 48 1.44 12.06 -7.93
C ALA A 48 1.16 12.61 -9.34
N LYS A 49 0.99 13.94 -9.49
CA LYS A 49 0.73 14.59 -10.78
C LYS A 49 1.91 14.53 -11.76
N ASP A 50 3.13 14.38 -11.23
CA ASP A 50 4.36 14.38 -12.01
C ASP A 50 4.80 12.92 -12.35
N ILE A 51 4.12 11.91 -11.80
CA ILE A 51 4.31 10.50 -12.16
C ILE A 51 3.55 10.25 -13.48
N THR A 52 4.15 10.63 -14.58
CA THR A 52 3.62 10.52 -15.94
C THR A 52 4.10 9.23 -16.62
N HIS A 53 3.52 8.92 -17.80
CA HIS A 53 3.98 7.81 -18.63
C HIS A 53 5.48 7.91 -18.99
N ASP A 54 5.96 9.11 -19.36
CA ASP A 54 7.37 9.32 -19.72
C ASP A 54 8.30 9.01 -18.54
N ILE A 55 7.90 9.37 -17.34
CA ILE A 55 8.63 9.00 -16.11
C ILE A 55 8.58 7.49 -15.87
N ALA A 56 7.41 6.87 -16.02
CA ALA A 56 7.24 5.43 -15.87
C ALA A 56 8.08 4.62 -16.89
N MET A 57 8.32 5.14 -18.10
CA MET A 57 9.22 4.54 -19.08
C MET A 57 10.65 4.36 -18.57
N THR A 58 11.07 5.18 -17.61
CA THR A 58 12.43 5.13 -17.04
C THR A 58 12.52 4.28 -15.77
N ALA A 59 11.39 3.85 -15.21
CA ALA A 59 11.31 3.19 -13.92
C ALA A 59 11.24 1.65 -14.03
N ASP A 60 11.82 0.96 -13.08
CA ASP A 60 11.68 -0.49 -12.89
C ASP A 60 10.54 -0.82 -11.91
N ALA A 61 10.24 0.10 -10.97
CA ALA A 61 9.13 -0.03 -10.05
C ALA A 61 8.50 1.33 -9.71
N LEU A 62 7.21 1.31 -9.35
CA LEU A 62 6.46 2.46 -8.87
C LEU A 62 5.95 2.18 -7.45
N ILE A 63 6.13 3.14 -6.54
CA ILE A 63 5.51 3.13 -5.20
C ILE A 63 4.60 4.35 -5.12
N VAL A 64 3.30 4.10 -5.13
CA VAL A 64 2.28 5.12 -5.36
C VAL A 64 1.28 5.22 -4.19
N ARG A 65 0.38 6.18 -4.32
CA ARG A 65 -0.85 6.33 -3.52
C ARG A 65 -2.04 6.43 -4.45
N THR A 66 -3.23 6.57 -3.87
CA THR A 66 -4.53 6.59 -4.58
C THR A 66 -4.68 7.62 -5.70
N ARG A 67 -3.82 8.65 -5.75
CA ARG A 67 -3.89 9.73 -6.76
C ARG A 67 -3.19 9.40 -8.07
N THR A 68 -2.35 8.34 -8.11
CA THR A 68 -1.69 7.88 -9.34
C THR A 68 -2.45 6.67 -9.87
N ARG A 69 -3.08 6.80 -11.03
CA ARG A 69 -3.74 5.70 -11.72
C ARG A 69 -2.72 4.83 -12.44
N CYS A 70 -2.54 3.59 -11.98
CA CYS A 70 -1.66 2.60 -12.60
C CYS A 70 -2.50 1.71 -13.54
N ASN A 71 -2.72 2.17 -14.74
CA ASN A 71 -3.51 1.53 -15.78
C ASN A 71 -2.69 1.42 -17.09
N ALA A 72 -3.30 0.94 -18.15
CA ALA A 72 -2.68 0.83 -19.47
C ALA A 72 -2.09 2.16 -19.97
N GLU A 73 -2.73 3.31 -19.67
CA GLU A 73 -2.25 4.62 -20.10
C GLU A 73 -0.88 4.95 -19.46
N LEU A 74 -0.70 4.63 -18.20
CA LEU A 74 0.57 4.86 -17.49
C LEU A 74 1.61 3.80 -17.80
N LEU A 75 1.21 2.52 -17.92
CA LEU A 75 2.14 1.38 -17.86
C LEU A 75 2.46 0.74 -19.21
N LYS A 76 1.74 1.08 -20.29
CA LYS A 76 1.92 0.46 -21.61
C LYS A 76 3.31 0.71 -22.17
N GLY A 77 4.03 -0.37 -22.51
CA GLY A 77 5.36 -0.29 -23.11
C GLY A 77 6.47 0.14 -22.15
N THR A 78 6.17 0.34 -20.86
CA THR A 78 7.18 0.66 -19.85
C THR A 78 7.97 -0.59 -19.45
N ARG A 79 9.10 -0.37 -18.81
CA ARG A 79 9.89 -1.47 -18.21
C ARG A 79 9.51 -1.76 -16.76
N VAL A 80 8.44 -1.13 -16.24
CA VAL A 80 7.95 -1.35 -14.88
C VAL A 80 7.60 -2.83 -14.67
N LYS A 81 8.17 -3.43 -13.64
CA LYS A 81 7.95 -4.82 -13.24
C LYS A 81 7.13 -4.93 -11.95
N MET A 82 7.00 -3.82 -11.21
CA MET A 82 6.30 -3.81 -9.94
C MET A 82 5.60 -2.48 -9.68
N VAL A 83 4.37 -2.57 -9.20
CA VAL A 83 3.60 -1.45 -8.66
C VAL A 83 3.23 -1.76 -7.22
N ALA A 84 3.67 -0.92 -6.28
CA ALA A 84 3.26 -1.00 -4.88
C ALA A 84 2.43 0.23 -4.52
N THR A 85 1.35 0.04 -3.78
CA THR A 85 0.63 1.19 -3.20
C THR A 85 0.75 1.23 -1.69
N ALA A 86 1.09 2.41 -1.16
CA ALA A 86 1.13 2.66 0.29
C ALA A 86 -0.26 2.85 0.90
N THR A 87 -1.31 2.32 0.25
CA THR A 87 -2.70 2.38 0.70
C THR A 87 -3.31 0.99 0.72
N ILE A 88 -4.42 0.83 1.45
CA ILE A 88 -5.12 -0.45 1.54
C ILE A 88 -5.94 -0.71 0.27
N GLY A 89 -6.68 0.32 -0.20
CA GLY A 89 -7.47 0.25 -1.43
C GLY A 89 -6.60 0.16 -2.67
N ILE A 90 -7.09 -0.54 -3.68
CA ILE A 90 -6.40 -0.82 -4.96
C ILE A 90 -7.15 -0.29 -6.18
N ASP A 91 -8.24 0.48 -5.99
CA ASP A 91 -9.12 0.96 -7.07
C ASP A 91 -8.39 1.82 -8.14
N HIS A 92 -7.20 2.30 -7.81
CA HIS A 92 -6.33 3.07 -8.70
C HIS A 92 -5.31 2.20 -9.45
N ILE A 93 -5.27 0.88 -9.18
CA ILE A 93 -4.41 -0.09 -9.87
C ILE A 93 -5.31 -0.98 -10.74
N ASP A 94 -5.05 -0.97 -12.04
CA ASP A 94 -5.65 -1.92 -12.98
C ASP A 94 -4.94 -3.28 -12.81
N THR A 95 -5.49 -4.09 -11.91
CA THR A 95 -4.92 -5.39 -11.56
C THR A 95 -4.93 -6.36 -12.72
N ASP A 96 -5.97 -6.33 -13.55
CA ASP A 96 -6.10 -7.21 -14.73
C ASP A 96 -5.04 -6.85 -15.77
N TYR A 97 -4.80 -5.54 -15.99
CA TYR A 97 -3.71 -5.11 -16.84
C TYR A 97 -2.34 -5.54 -16.28
N CYS A 98 -2.10 -5.36 -15.00
CA CYS A 98 -0.84 -5.77 -14.36
C CYS A 98 -0.62 -7.28 -14.49
N ASP A 99 -1.62 -8.09 -14.19
CA ASP A 99 -1.54 -9.54 -14.23
C ASP A 99 -1.28 -10.06 -15.66
N THR A 100 -1.97 -9.48 -16.67
CA THR A 100 -1.78 -9.86 -18.07
C THR A 100 -0.44 -9.43 -18.68
N HIS A 101 0.21 -8.40 -18.09
CA HIS A 101 1.50 -7.89 -18.56
C HIS A 101 2.68 -8.30 -17.67
N ASN A 102 2.47 -9.25 -16.73
CA ASN A 102 3.49 -9.72 -15.78
C ASN A 102 4.09 -8.59 -14.94
N ILE A 103 3.28 -7.61 -14.56
CA ILE A 103 3.64 -6.55 -13.61
C ILE A 103 3.16 -6.99 -12.23
N ALA A 104 4.09 -7.25 -11.33
CA ALA A 104 3.73 -7.57 -9.94
C ALA A 104 3.08 -6.36 -9.27
N TRP A 105 2.06 -6.58 -8.45
CA TRP A 105 1.45 -5.48 -7.68
C TRP A 105 1.21 -5.90 -6.23
N THR A 106 1.24 -4.92 -5.33
CA THR A 106 0.98 -5.13 -3.90
C THR A 106 0.40 -3.88 -3.26
N ASN A 107 -0.26 -4.06 -2.11
CA ASN A 107 -0.83 -2.98 -1.32
C ASN A 107 -0.45 -3.11 0.17
N ALA A 108 -0.71 -2.06 0.93
CA ALA A 108 -0.43 -2.01 2.37
C ALA A 108 -1.59 -2.63 3.21
N HIS A 109 -1.93 -3.89 2.95
CA HIS A 109 -3.05 -4.58 3.57
C HIS A 109 -2.93 -4.62 5.11
N GLY A 110 -3.94 -4.11 5.82
CA GLY A 110 -3.98 -4.14 7.29
C GLY A 110 -3.01 -3.19 8.01
N CYS A 111 -2.27 -2.34 7.29
CA CYS A 111 -1.23 -1.48 7.89
C CYS A 111 -1.77 -0.51 8.95
N ASN A 112 -3.05 -0.13 8.90
CA ASN A 112 -3.69 0.77 9.86
C ASN A 112 -4.70 0.08 10.79
N ALA A 113 -4.76 -1.25 10.79
CA ALA A 113 -5.80 -1.98 11.54
C ALA A 113 -5.77 -1.69 13.04
N GLU A 114 -4.58 -1.60 13.62
CA GLU A 114 -4.37 -1.26 15.03
C GLU A 114 -4.84 0.16 15.35
N SER A 115 -4.45 1.13 14.52
CA SER A 115 -4.85 2.53 14.71
C SER A 115 -6.36 2.73 14.61
N VAL A 116 -7.02 1.99 13.69
CA VAL A 116 -8.48 2.03 13.56
C VAL A 116 -9.15 1.39 14.76
N ALA A 117 -8.64 0.27 15.27
CA ALA A 117 -9.17 -0.36 16.48
C ALA A 117 -9.07 0.57 17.71
N GLN A 118 -7.91 1.22 17.89
CA GLN A 118 -7.72 2.24 18.94
C GLN A 118 -8.71 3.41 18.81
N TRP A 119 -8.93 3.87 17.57
CA TRP A 119 -9.90 4.93 17.31
C TRP A 119 -11.31 4.50 17.68
N VAL A 120 -11.74 3.28 17.32
CA VAL A 120 -13.05 2.72 17.68
C VAL A 120 -13.21 2.66 19.20
N GLY A 121 -12.22 2.13 19.92
CA GLY A 121 -12.24 2.08 21.39
C GLY A 121 -12.37 3.48 22.02
N SER A 122 -11.60 4.44 21.52
CA SER A 122 -11.67 5.84 21.97
C SER A 122 -13.04 6.47 21.69
N ALA A 123 -13.61 6.26 20.51
CA ALA A 123 -14.91 6.77 20.14
C ALA A 123 -16.03 6.21 21.02
N LEU A 124 -15.98 4.90 21.31
CA LEU A 124 -16.93 4.25 22.20
C LEU A 124 -16.83 4.78 23.63
N SER A 125 -15.62 5.00 24.13
CA SER A 125 -15.38 5.56 25.47
C SER A 125 -15.96 6.98 25.58
N VAL A 126 -15.70 7.84 24.61
CA VAL A 126 -16.26 9.20 24.57
C VAL A 126 -17.78 9.19 24.45
N TRP A 127 -18.33 8.27 23.65
CA TRP A 127 -19.78 8.11 23.54
C TRP A 127 -20.40 7.70 24.89
N ALA A 128 -19.83 6.70 25.57
CA ALA A 128 -20.31 6.21 26.86
C ALA A 128 -20.29 7.32 27.93
N ASP A 129 -19.21 8.10 27.98
CA ASP A 129 -19.09 9.25 28.89
C ASP A 129 -20.21 10.28 28.64
N LYS A 130 -20.46 10.65 27.38
CA LYS A 130 -21.53 11.57 26.99
C LYS A 130 -22.92 11.03 27.33
N GLN A 131 -23.14 9.72 27.30
CA GLN A 131 -24.41 9.09 27.69
C GLN A 131 -24.52 8.81 29.19
N GLY A 132 -23.48 9.07 29.97
CA GLY A 132 -23.44 8.75 31.40
C GLY A 132 -23.54 7.25 31.66
N CYS A 133 -23.06 6.39 30.78
CA CYS A 133 -23.17 4.94 30.92
C CYS A 133 -21.82 4.24 30.88
N SER A 134 -21.73 3.04 31.46
CA SER A 134 -20.56 2.17 31.40
C SER A 134 -20.61 1.26 30.16
N LEU A 135 -19.47 0.99 29.56
CA LEU A 135 -19.32 -0.04 28.51
C LEU A 135 -19.25 -1.45 29.08
N ILE A 136 -18.99 -1.59 30.39
CA ILE A 136 -18.90 -2.91 31.04
C ILE A 136 -20.22 -3.66 30.90
N GLY A 137 -20.16 -4.88 30.38
CA GLY A 137 -21.32 -5.74 30.13
C GLY A 137 -22.16 -5.35 28.92
N LYS A 138 -21.72 -4.39 28.12
CA LYS A 138 -22.35 -4.06 26.84
C LYS A 138 -21.83 -4.97 25.72
N THR A 139 -22.65 -5.17 24.70
CA THR A 139 -22.30 -5.95 23.53
C THR A 139 -22.16 -5.03 22.34
N ILE A 140 -21.10 -5.22 21.54
CA ILE A 140 -20.88 -4.56 20.26
C ILE A 140 -21.00 -5.59 19.14
N GLY A 141 -21.73 -5.24 18.08
CA GLY A 141 -21.77 -6.05 16.87
C GLY A 141 -20.72 -5.59 15.86
N ILE A 142 -19.90 -6.51 15.38
CA ILE A 142 -18.88 -6.24 14.36
C ILE A 142 -19.33 -6.87 13.06
N VAL A 143 -19.53 -6.03 12.02
CA VAL A 143 -19.87 -6.48 10.67
C VAL A 143 -18.60 -6.44 9.80
N GLY A 144 -18.09 -7.64 9.47
CA GLY A 144 -16.82 -7.81 8.77
C GLY A 144 -15.66 -8.12 9.73
N HIS A 145 -15.19 -9.37 9.68
CA HIS A 145 -14.12 -9.89 10.55
C HIS A 145 -12.82 -10.04 9.77
N GLY A 146 -12.34 -8.92 9.19
CA GLY A 146 -11.03 -8.80 8.52
C GLY A 146 -9.96 -8.25 9.46
N HIS A 147 -8.91 -7.62 8.90
CA HIS A 147 -7.80 -7.07 9.68
C HIS A 147 -8.22 -6.10 10.79
N VAL A 148 -9.19 -5.22 10.51
CA VAL A 148 -9.69 -4.26 11.51
C VAL A 148 -10.64 -4.94 12.49
N GLY A 149 -11.63 -5.72 12.01
CA GLY A 149 -12.61 -6.37 12.86
C GLY A 149 -11.97 -7.27 13.92
N THR A 150 -10.97 -8.06 13.53
CA THR A 150 -10.19 -8.89 14.45
C THR A 150 -9.45 -8.08 15.53
N ARG A 151 -8.99 -6.86 15.19
CA ARG A 151 -8.32 -5.99 16.18
C ARG A 151 -9.28 -5.28 17.12
N VAL A 152 -10.51 -5.01 16.66
CA VAL A 152 -11.56 -4.41 17.49
C VAL A 152 -12.14 -5.43 18.47
N GLU A 153 -12.11 -6.73 18.14
CA GLU A 153 -12.59 -7.82 19.01
C GLU A 153 -11.67 -8.07 20.21
N LEU A 154 -10.38 -7.79 20.12
CA LEU A 154 -9.39 -8.00 21.17
C LEU A 154 -9.42 -6.93 22.24
#